data_687da02e9f009ac12d14cea85af851ee
#
_entry.id   687da02e9f009ac12d14cea85af851ee
#
_cell.length_a   1.000
_cell.length_b   1.000
_cell.length_c   1.000
_cell.angle_alpha   90.00
_cell.angle_beta   90.00
_cell.angle_gamma   90.00
#
_symmetry.space_group_name_H-M   'P 1'
#
loop_
_entity.id
_entity.type
_entity.pdbx_description
1 polymer ?
#
loop_
_entity_poly.entity_id
_entity_poly.type
_entity_poly.pdbx_seq_one_letter_code
_entity_poly.pdbx_strand_id
1 'polypeptide(L)'
;MKLIAHRGACGTHPVNTMAAFRAAWDAGVRAVEFDVQRAKDGTLVVIHDNDLKRTAGDQRRVADLTRLELLSLDAGGWFDARFRGERVPTLAELVEAAPGDCELQLEIKQAEPPYAGIERAVKAFLDKDPAVKARTVVSSFHHATLSTLRDLDPAVRIGLLPGRVPIDPAFSLAAE
;
A
#
# COMPACT_ATOMS: atom_id res chain seq x y z
N MET A 1 -18.80 2.41 -14.85
CA MET A 1 -17.35 2.08 -14.90
C MET A 1 -16.74 2.63 -13.62
N LYS A 2 -15.95 1.86 -12.88
CA LYS A 2 -15.26 2.31 -11.66
C LYS A 2 -13.86 2.80 -12.04
N LEU A 3 -13.48 4.00 -11.63
CA LEU A 3 -12.15 4.56 -11.81
C LEU A 3 -11.36 4.33 -10.51
N ILE A 4 -10.17 3.74 -10.61
CA ILE A 4 -9.24 3.53 -9.50
C ILE A 4 -7.97 4.33 -9.79
N ALA A 5 -7.58 5.22 -8.89
CA ALA A 5 -6.33 5.96 -9.03
C ALA A 5 -5.16 5.10 -8.53
N HIS A 6 -4.35 4.61 -9.48
CA HIS A 6 -3.18 3.77 -9.22
C HIS A 6 -2.06 4.61 -8.59
N ARG A 7 -1.75 4.35 -7.32
CA ARG A 7 -0.79 5.11 -6.50
C ARG A 7 -1.12 6.60 -6.40
N GLY A 8 -2.44 6.92 -6.41
CA GLY A 8 -2.93 8.28 -6.52
C GLY A 8 -2.96 8.82 -7.96
N ALA A 9 -2.92 10.13 -8.15
CA ALA A 9 -2.88 10.79 -9.47
C ALA A 9 -1.48 10.69 -10.11
N CYS A 10 -0.98 9.48 -10.32
CA CYS A 10 0.41 9.15 -10.67
C CYS A 10 0.91 9.76 -12.00
N GLY A 11 0.02 10.19 -12.90
CA GLY A 11 0.40 10.85 -14.14
C GLY A 11 0.84 12.30 -13.97
N THR A 12 0.51 12.93 -12.83
CA THR A 12 0.76 14.36 -12.57
C THR A 12 1.40 14.65 -11.22
N HIS A 13 1.48 13.64 -10.34
CA HIS A 13 2.00 13.73 -8.97
C HIS A 13 2.93 12.55 -8.66
N PRO A 14 3.87 12.70 -7.71
CA PRO A 14 4.75 11.62 -7.31
C PRO A 14 3.95 10.48 -6.68
N VAL A 15 4.16 9.26 -7.18
CA VAL A 15 3.41 8.06 -6.78
C VAL A 15 3.48 7.79 -5.28
N ASN A 16 2.39 7.29 -4.70
CA ASN A 16 2.33 6.91 -3.29
C ASN A 16 2.63 8.05 -2.30
N THR A 17 2.42 9.32 -2.69
CA THR A 17 2.52 10.48 -1.78
C THR A 17 1.14 11.01 -1.41
N MET A 18 1.06 11.76 -0.32
CA MET A 18 -0.20 12.41 0.07
C MET A 18 -0.66 13.42 -0.97
N ALA A 19 0.25 14.10 -1.67
CA ALA A 19 -0.09 14.99 -2.79
C ALA A 19 -0.81 14.24 -3.92
N ALA A 20 -0.33 13.04 -4.30
CA ALA A 20 -0.96 12.22 -5.34
C ALA A 20 -2.36 11.74 -4.95
N PHE A 21 -2.56 11.32 -3.68
CA PHE A 21 -3.86 10.88 -3.20
C PHE A 21 -4.86 12.01 -3.13
N ARG A 22 -4.47 13.16 -2.55
CA ARG A 22 -5.33 14.35 -2.48
C ARG A 22 -5.77 14.81 -3.86
N ALA A 23 -4.83 14.89 -4.82
CA ALA A 23 -5.17 15.25 -6.20
C ALA A 23 -6.17 14.29 -6.85
N ALA A 24 -6.09 12.98 -6.57
CA ALA A 24 -7.08 12.02 -7.05
C ALA A 24 -8.47 12.25 -6.41
N TRP A 25 -8.53 12.49 -5.10
CA TRP A 25 -9.78 12.77 -4.39
C TRP A 25 -10.42 14.10 -4.81
N ASP A 26 -9.61 15.14 -5.01
CA ASP A 26 -10.05 16.46 -5.50
C ASP A 26 -10.62 16.36 -6.91
N ALA A 27 -10.10 15.46 -7.75
CA ALA A 27 -10.66 15.13 -9.07
C ALA A 27 -11.93 14.26 -9.00
N GLY A 28 -12.45 13.97 -7.80
CA GLY A 28 -13.67 13.18 -7.61
C GLY A 28 -13.49 11.67 -7.63
N VAL A 29 -12.25 11.15 -7.70
CA VAL A 29 -12.00 9.71 -7.64
C VAL A 29 -12.29 9.18 -6.22
N ARG A 30 -13.02 8.08 -6.13
CA ARG A 30 -13.43 7.44 -4.86
C ARG A 30 -12.97 6.00 -4.75
N ALA A 31 -11.89 5.66 -5.44
CA ALA A 31 -11.14 4.42 -5.22
C ALA A 31 -9.67 4.69 -5.52
N VAL A 32 -8.79 4.34 -4.57
CA VAL A 32 -7.34 4.50 -4.73
C VAL A 32 -6.66 3.15 -4.50
N GLU A 33 -5.66 2.89 -5.31
CA GLU A 33 -4.76 1.76 -5.11
C GLU A 33 -3.42 2.30 -4.58
N PHE A 34 -2.78 1.55 -3.70
CA PHE A 34 -1.50 1.91 -3.09
C PHE A 34 -0.75 0.69 -2.56
N ASP A 35 0.57 0.82 -2.54
CA ASP A 35 1.50 -0.23 -2.16
C ASP A 35 1.91 -0.11 -0.68
N VAL A 36 1.80 -1.20 0.09
CA VAL A 36 2.17 -1.22 1.51
C VAL A 36 3.37 -2.11 1.75
N GLN A 37 4.33 -1.56 2.47
CA GLN A 37 5.51 -2.26 2.98
C GLN A 37 5.64 -2.05 4.49
N ARG A 38 6.56 -2.79 5.12
CA ARG A 38 6.81 -2.73 6.54
C ARG A 38 8.19 -2.15 6.82
N ALA A 39 8.24 -1.04 7.54
CA ALA A 39 9.48 -0.43 8.03
C ALA A 39 10.12 -1.29 9.13
N LYS A 40 11.38 -1.02 9.45
CA LYS A 40 12.19 -1.73 10.47
C LYS A 40 11.53 -1.79 11.84
N ASP A 41 10.86 -0.72 12.24
CA ASP A 41 10.15 -0.60 13.51
C ASP A 41 8.73 -1.20 13.50
N GLY A 42 8.35 -1.83 12.40
CA GLY A 42 7.03 -2.45 12.23
C GLY A 42 5.96 -1.53 11.66
N THR A 43 6.24 -0.26 11.44
CA THR A 43 5.29 0.70 10.85
C THR A 43 4.94 0.28 9.43
N LEU A 44 3.64 0.27 9.09
CA LEU A 44 3.18 0.10 7.72
C LEU A 44 3.29 1.43 6.98
N VAL A 45 4.04 1.44 5.88
CA VAL A 45 4.33 2.62 5.05
C VAL A 45 3.86 2.42 3.62
N VAL A 46 3.55 3.51 2.94
CA VAL A 46 2.98 3.48 1.58
C VAL A 46 4.07 3.79 0.57
N ILE A 47 4.64 2.74 -0.03
CA ILE A 47 5.73 2.84 -1.00
C ILE A 47 5.81 1.58 -1.86
N HIS A 48 6.10 1.73 -3.16
CA HIS A 48 6.16 0.61 -4.11
C HIS A 48 7.49 -0.14 -4.08
N ASP A 49 8.61 0.58 -4.25
CA ASP A 49 9.93 -0.03 -4.44
C ASP A 49 10.49 -0.51 -3.09
N ASN A 50 11.21 -1.64 -3.10
CA ASN A 50 11.83 -2.19 -1.90
C ASN A 50 12.98 -1.33 -1.38
N ASP A 51 13.55 -0.45 -2.23
CA ASP A 51 14.54 0.55 -1.87
C ASP A 51 14.03 1.96 -2.19
N LEU A 52 14.80 2.95 -1.78
CA LEU A 52 14.44 4.35 -1.91
C LEU A 52 15.20 5.07 -3.04
N LYS A 53 15.94 4.30 -3.86
CA LYS A 53 16.84 4.85 -4.89
C LYS A 53 16.10 5.76 -5.87
N ARG A 54 14.95 5.31 -6.40
CA ARG A 54 14.18 6.07 -7.38
C ARG A 54 13.46 7.26 -6.77
N THR A 55 12.92 7.11 -5.56
CA THR A 55 12.01 8.08 -4.94
C THR A 55 12.69 9.08 -4.03
N ALA A 56 13.85 8.73 -3.45
CA ALA A 56 14.56 9.61 -2.51
C ALA A 56 16.08 9.66 -2.72
N GLY A 57 16.61 8.99 -3.76
CA GLY A 57 18.05 8.92 -4.02
C GLY A 57 18.85 8.12 -2.98
N ASP A 58 18.18 7.42 -2.06
CA ASP A 58 18.77 6.63 -0.99
C ASP A 58 18.77 5.15 -1.36
N GLN A 59 19.90 4.46 -1.24
CA GLN A 59 20.03 3.05 -1.64
C GLN A 59 19.59 2.07 -0.56
N ARG A 60 19.22 2.56 0.65
CA ARG A 60 18.76 1.71 1.73
C ARG A 60 17.38 1.13 1.40
N ARG A 61 17.12 -0.07 1.91
CA ARG A 61 15.82 -0.72 1.76
C ARG A 61 14.84 -0.15 2.79
N VAL A 62 13.57 -0.13 2.44
CA VAL A 62 12.47 0.26 3.34
C VAL A 62 12.50 -0.57 4.63
N ALA A 63 12.76 -1.88 4.52
CA ALA A 63 12.86 -2.80 5.66
C ALA A 63 13.98 -2.48 6.66
N ASP A 64 14.99 -1.73 6.25
CA ASP A 64 16.16 -1.40 7.07
C ASP A 64 16.02 -0.05 7.79
N LEU A 65 14.97 0.72 7.48
CA LEU A 65 14.70 2.06 8.00
C LEU A 65 13.49 2.08 8.94
N THR A 66 13.63 2.84 10.01
CA THR A 66 12.52 3.18 10.90
C THR A 66 11.60 4.23 10.26
N ARG A 67 10.38 4.38 10.78
CA ARG A 67 9.45 5.45 10.36
C ARG A 67 10.11 6.84 10.45
N LEU A 68 10.86 7.09 11.52
CA LEU A 68 11.52 8.40 11.72
C LEU A 68 12.58 8.68 10.63
N GLU A 69 13.36 7.69 10.25
CA GLU A 69 14.34 7.82 9.17
C GLU A 69 13.65 8.05 7.82
N LEU A 70 12.56 7.33 7.52
CA LEU A 70 11.76 7.52 6.31
C LEU A 70 11.16 8.94 6.24
N LEU A 71 10.75 9.52 7.37
CA LEU A 71 10.23 10.88 7.46
C LEU A 71 11.25 11.96 7.04
N SER A 72 12.55 11.69 7.18
CA SER A 72 13.59 12.63 6.81
C SER A 72 13.86 12.72 5.30
N LEU A 73 13.32 11.79 4.52
CA LEU A 73 13.59 11.66 3.09
C LEU A 73 12.55 12.41 2.26
N ASP A 74 13.00 13.03 1.18
CA ASP A 74 12.14 13.69 0.20
C ASP A 74 11.65 12.66 -0.85
N ALA A 75 10.37 12.33 -0.78
CA ALA A 75 9.74 11.38 -1.68
C ALA A 75 9.06 12.03 -2.91
N GLY A 76 9.15 13.34 -3.07
CA GLY A 76 8.46 14.08 -4.14
C GLY A 76 9.35 14.81 -5.12
N GLY A 77 10.49 15.32 -4.67
CA GLY A 77 11.38 16.16 -5.47
C GLY A 77 11.97 15.49 -6.72
N TRP A 78 12.00 14.16 -6.76
CA TRP A 78 12.41 13.37 -7.92
C TRP A 78 11.45 13.51 -9.11
N PHE A 79 10.18 13.75 -8.83
CA PHE A 79 9.14 13.89 -9.84
C PHE A 79 9.11 15.32 -10.42
N ASP A 80 9.05 16.31 -9.52
CA ASP A 80 9.08 17.72 -9.88
C ASP A 80 9.46 18.53 -8.64
N ALA A 81 10.19 19.64 -8.83
CA ALA A 81 10.65 20.50 -7.72
C ALA A 81 9.51 21.08 -6.85
N ARG A 82 8.31 21.24 -7.42
CA ARG A 82 7.10 21.69 -6.68
C ARG A 82 6.64 20.72 -5.60
N PHE A 83 7.04 19.44 -5.69
CA PHE A 83 6.71 18.40 -4.71
C PHE A 83 7.85 18.13 -3.71
N ARG A 84 8.89 18.96 -3.73
CA ARG A 84 9.98 18.84 -2.76
C ARG A 84 9.42 18.94 -1.34
N GLY A 85 9.82 17.99 -0.51
CA GLY A 85 9.34 17.89 0.87
C GLY A 85 8.15 16.95 1.07
N GLU A 86 7.56 16.38 0.02
CA GLU A 86 6.65 15.23 0.19
C GLU A 86 7.37 14.08 0.89
N ARG A 87 6.65 13.35 1.73
CA ARG A 87 7.19 12.26 2.55
C ARG A 87 6.60 10.93 2.14
N VAL A 88 7.25 9.84 2.53
CA VAL A 88 6.66 8.50 2.48
C VAL A 88 5.56 8.44 3.55
N PRO A 89 4.27 8.32 3.18
CA PRO A 89 3.18 8.28 4.15
C PRO A 89 3.15 6.95 4.89
N THR A 90 2.62 6.95 6.10
CA THR A 90 2.16 5.72 6.75
C THR A 90 0.80 5.31 6.20
N LEU A 91 0.46 4.02 6.35
CA LEU A 91 -0.90 3.54 6.07
C LEU A 91 -1.95 4.29 6.91
N ALA A 92 -1.62 4.62 8.17
CA ALA A 92 -2.53 5.36 9.05
C ALA A 92 -2.82 6.78 8.52
N GLU A 93 -1.78 7.53 8.12
CA GLU A 93 -1.94 8.88 7.56
C GLU A 93 -2.77 8.88 6.28
N LEU A 94 -2.58 7.88 5.40
CA LEU A 94 -3.38 7.75 4.17
C LEU A 94 -4.85 7.48 4.50
N VAL A 95 -5.12 6.50 5.37
CA VAL A 95 -6.49 6.08 5.70
C VAL A 95 -7.24 7.18 6.45
N GLU A 96 -6.58 7.91 7.36
CA GLU A 96 -7.15 9.04 8.08
C GLU A 96 -7.54 10.20 7.15
N ALA A 97 -6.73 10.47 6.12
CA ALA A 97 -7.00 11.52 5.15
C ALA A 97 -8.00 11.12 4.06
N ALA A 98 -8.22 9.82 3.83
CA ALA A 98 -9.09 9.33 2.77
C ALA A 98 -10.57 9.62 3.05
N PRO A 99 -11.35 10.12 2.05
CA PRO A 99 -12.79 10.26 2.19
C PRO A 99 -13.45 8.95 2.67
N GLY A 100 -14.47 9.06 3.53
CA GLY A 100 -15.12 7.90 4.14
C GLY A 100 -15.78 6.94 3.14
N ASP A 101 -16.15 7.43 1.96
CA ASP A 101 -16.71 6.66 0.84
C ASP A 101 -15.65 6.15 -0.15
N CYS A 102 -14.36 6.45 0.08
CA CYS A 102 -13.28 6.04 -0.79
C CYS A 102 -12.94 4.56 -0.56
N GLU A 103 -13.01 3.73 -1.60
CA GLU A 103 -12.51 2.35 -1.55
C GLU A 103 -10.98 2.33 -1.56
N LEU A 104 -10.41 1.46 -0.74
CA LEU A 104 -8.98 1.31 -0.52
C LEU A 104 -8.50 -0.02 -1.12
N GLN A 105 -7.67 0.05 -2.17
CA GLN A 105 -7.03 -1.10 -2.79
C GLN A 105 -5.59 -1.20 -2.27
N LEU A 106 -5.40 -1.97 -1.18
CA LEU A 106 -4.14 -2.13 -0.49
C LEU A 106 -3.35 -3.29 -1.11
N GLU A 107 -2.27 -3.01 -1.82
CA GLU A 107 -1.34 -4.07 -2.25
C GLU A 107 -0.27 -4.31 -1.19
N ILE A 108 -0.18 -5.54 -0.65
CA ILE A 108 0.95 -5.95 0.18
C ILE A 108 2.13 -6.29 -0.72
N LYS A 109 3.20 -5.50 -0.60
CA LYS A 109 4.51 -5.80 -1.22
C LYS A 109 5.30 -6.74 -0.32
N GLN A 110 6.03 -7.66 -0.95
CA GLN A 110 7.02 -8.48 -0.25
C GLN A 110 8.42 -8.10 -0.71
N ALA A 111 9.35 -8.06 0.24
CA ALA A 111 10.78 -7.86 -0.01
C ALA A 111 11.52 -9.21 -0.14
N GLU A 112 12.80 -9.17 -0.44
CA GLU A 112 13.72 -10.30 -0.34
C GLU A 112 14.74 -10.04 0.78
N PRO A 113 14.70 -10.78 1.89
CA PRO A 113 13.69 -11.81 2.26
C PRO A 113 12.30 -11.21 2.54
N PRO A 114 11.22 -12.03 2.51
CA PRO A 114 9.86 -11.57 2.79
C PRO A 114 9.71 -10.95 4.18
N TYR A 115 8.82 -9.96 4.28
CA TYR A 115 8.49 -9.34 5.57
C TYR A 115 7.83 -10.32 6.51
N ALA A 116 8.51 -10.69 7.61
CA ALA A 116 7.91 -11.56 8.61
C ALA A 116 6.71 -10.88 9.29
N GLY A 117 5.52 -11.47 9.11
CA GLY A 117 4.29 -11.05 9.80
C GLY A 117 3.67 -9.74 9.32
N ILE A 118 3.92 -9.30 8.08
CA ILE A 118 3.23 -8.16 7.48
C ILE A 118 1.71 -8.40 7.43
N GLU A 119 1.28 -9.64 7.20
CA GLU A 119 -0.13 -10.06 7.19
C GLU A 119 -0.81 -9.78 8.54
N ARG A 120 -0.13 -10.13 9.64
CA ARG A 120 -0.61 -9.87 11.00
C ARG A 120 -0.68 -8.37 11.29
N ALA A 121 0.30 -7.59 10.80
CA ALA A 121 0.32 -6.14 10.97
C ALA A 121 -0.82 -5.47 10.19
N VAL A 122 -1.07 -5.89 8.94
CA VAL A 122 -2.19 -5.39 8.12
C VAL A 122 -3.53 -5.78 8.75
N LYS A 123 -3.70 -7.05 9.16
CA LYS A 123 -4.90 -7.47 9.90
C LYS A 123 -5.14 -6.63 11.14
N ALA A 124 -4.12 -6.50 11.99
CA ALA A 124 -4.23 -5.72 13.23
C ALA A 124 -4.54 -4.23 12.99
N PHE A 125 -4.10 -3.69 11.84
CA PHE A 125 -4.48 -2.34 11.42
C PHE A 125 -5.95 -2.27 11.04
N LEU A 126 -6.44 -3.19 10.20
CA LEU A 126 -7.82 -3.22 9.73
C LEU A 126 -8.84 -3.50 10.85
N ASP A 127 -8.46 -4.28 11.85
CA ASP A 127 -9.34 -4.61 12.99
C ASP A 127 -9.62 -3.42 13.91
N LYS A 128 -8.84 -2.35 13.83
CA LYS A 128 -9.05 -1.13 14.63
C LYS A 128 -10.29 -0.35 14.21
N ASP A 129 -10.68 -0.46 12.93
CA ASP A 129 -11.82 0.25 12.38
C ASP A 129 -12.59 -0.63 11.37
N PRO A 130 -13.76 -1.17 11.78
CA PRO A 130 -14.60 -1.99 10.91
C PRO A 130 -15.05 -1.28 9.63
N ALA A 131 -15.22 0.06 9.64
CA ALA A 131 -15.62 0.81 8.45
C ALA A 131 -14.47 0.89 7.44
N VAL A 132 -13.23 1.07 7.91
CA VAL A 132 -12.03 1.00 7.07
C VAL A 132 -11.87 -0.41 6.49
N LYS A 133 -12.03 -1.45 7.32
CA LYS A 133 -11.94 -2.85 6.88
C LYS A 133 -12.95 -3.17 5.79
N ALA A 134 -14.20 -2.74 5.94
CA ALA A 134 -15.30 -3.01 4.99
C ALA A 134 -15.05 -2.39 3.61
N ARG A 135 -14.35 -1.26 3.53
CA ARG A 135 -14.03 -0.56 2.27
C ARG A 135 -12.63 -0.90 1.72
N THR A 136 -11.88 -1.79 2.38
CA THR A 136 -10.54 -2.21 1.94
C THR A 136 -10.57 -3.55 1.22
N VAL A 137 -9.87 -3.64 0.09
CA VAL A 137 -9.49 -4.89 -0.58
C VAL A 137 -7.99 -5.03 -0.44
N VAL A 138 -7.52 -6.16 0.07
CA VAL A 138 -6.09 -6.44 0.18
C VAL A 138 -5.66 -7.32 -0.97
N SER A 139 -4.65 -6.89 -1.72
CA SER A 139 -4.11 -7.62 -2.86
C SER A 139 -2.62 -7.89 -2.72
N SER A 140 -2.11 -8.84 -3.48
CA SER A 140 -0.66 -9.11 -3.57
C SER A 140 -0.34 -9.99 -4.78
N PHE A 141 0.87 -9.83 -5.33
CA PHE A 141 1.47 -10.80 -6.25
C PHE A 141 2.05 -12.01 -5.50
N HIS A 142 2.28 -11.90 -4.20
CA HIS A 142 2.75 -12.99 -3.35
C HIS A 142 1.56 -13.71 -2.73
N HIS A 143 1.05 -14.73 -3.43
CA HIS A 143 -0.20 -15.40 -3.07
C HIS A 143 -0.17 -16.05 -1.68
N ALA A 144 0.99 -16.56 -1.22
CA ALA A 144 1.14 -17.10 0.12
C ALA A 144 0.81 -16.07 1.24
N THR A 145 1.10 -14.78 1.01
CA THR A 145 0.69 -13.67 1.89
C THR A 145 -0.82 -13.57 2.00
N LEU A 146 -1.53 -13.69 0.87
CA LEU A 146 -3.01 -13.65 0.87
C LEU A 146 -3.64 -14.89 1.51
N SER A 147 -3.03 -16.07 1.30
CA SER A 147 -3.45 -17.29 1.99
C SER A 147 -3.34 -17.13 3.51
N THR A 148 -2.18 -16.70 3.97
CA THR A 148 -1.94 -16.42 5.40
C THR A 148 -2.94 -15.39 5.96
N LEU A 149 -3.22 -14.33 5.20
CA LEU A 149 -4.18 -13.31 5.63
C LEU A 149 -5.60 -13.87 5.71
N ARG A 150 -6.02 -14.70 4.76
CA ARG A 150 -7.32 -15.40 4.74
C ARG A 150 -7.47 -16.35 5.92
N ASP A 151 -6.41 -17.09 6.26
CA ASP A 151 -6.40 -17.99 7.42
C ASP A 151 -6.51 -17.22 8.74
N LEU A 152 -5.89 -16.03 8.81
CA LEU A 152 -5.97 -15.15 9.97
C LEU A 152 -7.34 -14.47 10.12
N ASP A 153 -7.98 -14.16 8.99
CA ASP A 153 -9.27 -13.44 8.96
C ASP A 153 -10.03 -13.72 7.65
N PRO A 154 -10.96 -14.69 7.67
CA PRO A 154 -11.78 -15.01 6.50
C PRO A 154 -12.66 -13.89 5.98
N ALA A 155 -12.94 -12.86 6.81
CA ALA A 155 -13.78 -11.72 6.43
C ALA A 155 -13.03 -10.63 5.65
N VAL A 156 -11.71 -10.66 5.59
CA VAL A 156 -10.94 -9.71 4.78
C VAL A 156 -11.18 -9.97 3.29
N ARG A 157 -11.55 -8.91 2.57
CA ARG A 157 -11.69 -8.97 1.12
C ARG A 157 -10.30 -9.03 0.49
N ILE A 158 -10.04 -10.04 -0.32
CA ILE A 158 -8.74 -10.21 -0.99
C ILE A 158 -8.89 -10.16 -2.51
N GLY A 159 -7.83 -9.69 -3.18
CA GLY A 159 -7.67 -9.64 -4.63
C GLY A 159 -6.37 -10.32 -5.06
N LEU A 160 -6.45 -11.32 -5.93
CA LEU A 160 -5.25 -11.94 -6.50
C LEU A 160 -4.70 -11.09 -7.63
N LEU A 161 -3.41 -10.75 -7.56
CA LEU A 161 -2.72 -10.13 -8.67
C LEU A 161 -2.02 -11.22 -9.48
N PRO A 162 -2.41 -11.44 -10.75
CA PRO A 162 -1.78 -12.43 -11.61
C PRO A 162 -0.41 -11.89 -12.04
N GLY A 163 0.64 -12.57 -11.58
CA GLY A 163 2.01 -12.35 -12.05
C GLY A 163 2.36 -13.28 -13.21
N ARG A 164 3.66 -13.52 -13.42
CA ARG A 164 4.16 -14.55 -14.36
C ARG A 164 3.99 -15.97 -13.81
N VAL A 165 3.59 -16.12 -12.54
CA VAL A 165 3.35 -17.40 -11.88
C VAL A 165 1.87 -17.74 -12.05
N PRO A 166 1.51 -18.98 -12.40
CA PRO A 166 0.11 -19.41 -12.43
C PRO A 166 -0.58 -19.17 -11.08
N ILE A 167 -1.85 -18.78 -11.12
CA ILE A 167 -2.68 -18.66 -9.91
C ILE A 167 -2.73 -20.04 -9.24
N ASP A 168 -2.42 -20.10 -7.94
CA ASP A 168 -2.52 -21.33 -7.17
C ASP A 168 -3.97 -21.85 -7.24
N PRO A 169 -4.18 -23.10 -7.70
CA PRO A 169 -5.53 -23.69 -7.79
C PRO A 169 -6.31 -23.66 -6.46
N ALA A 170 -5.62 -23.65 -5.32
CA ALA A 170 -6.25 -23.54 -4.00
C ALA A 170 -7.09 -22.25 -3.84
N PHE A 171 -6.75 -21.18 -4.54
CA PHE A 171 -7.54 -19.95 -4.55
C PHE A 171 -8.77 -20.02 -5.47
N SER A 172 -8.74 -20.87 -6.49
CA SER A 172 -9.86 -21.04 -7.43
C SER A 172 -11.05 -21.77 -6.80
N LEU A 173 -10.83 -22.60 -5.78
CA LEU A 173 -11.85 -23.40 -5.11
C LEU A 173 -12.54 -22.67 -3.94
N ALA A 174 -12.05 -21.52 -3.52
CA ALA A 174 -12.62 -20.75 -2.41
C ALA A 174 -13.65 -19.69 -2.85
N ALA A 175 -14.03 -19.67 -4.11
CA ALA A 175 -14.94 -18.68 -4.71
C ALA A 175 -16.35 -19.21 -5.02
N GLU A 176 -16.72 -20.43 -4.54
CA GLU A 176 -18.08 -20.99 -4.61
C GLU A 176 -18.85 -20.79 -3.30
#